data_09e2209f16ba79974b32f5909ce61d63
#
_entry.id   09e2209f16ba79974b32f5909ce61d63
#
_cell.length_a   1.000
_cell.length_b   1.000
_cell.length_c   1.000
_cell.angle_alpha   90.00
_cell.angle_beta   90.00
_cell.angle_gamma   90.00
#
_symmetry.space_group_name_H-M   'P 1'
#
loop_
_entity.id
_entity.type
_entity.pdbx_description
1 polymer ?
#
loop_
_entity_poly.entity_id
_entity_poly.type
_entity_poly.pdbx_seq_one_letter_code
_entity_poly.pdbx_strand_id
1 'polypeptide(L)'
;DEKWSKLPKKIKDIILYGSDDEEIKFSYDDGYEKYSHKKTFEGVVNNLERRYLETDSDWKREEISQYQSDTKCDICKGHRLKDEALCVKIDGKHISEVTEKSISDAKEWFNNLSKKLDQRKLKISEHILKEINERLNFLLNVGLDYLTLSRESGTLSGGEAQRIRLASQIGSGLTGVLYVLDEPSIGLHQKDNVKLINALKRLRDLGNTVIVVEHDTETIENADHIFCLLYTSDAADDCRC
;
A
#
# COMPACT_ATOMS: atom_id res chain seq x y z
N ASP A 1 -2.75 -42.82 -4.90
CA ASP A 1 -3.21 -41.42 -4.81
C ASP A 1 -3.94 -41.19 -3.48
N GLU A 2 -3.23 -40.63 -2.51
CA GLU A 2 -3.85 -40.23 -1.23
C GLU A 2 -4.04 -38.69 -1.19
N LYS A 3 -5.13 -38.28 -0.54
CA LYS A 3 -5.39 -36.85 -0.34
C LYS A 3 -4.37 -36.26 0.66
N TRP A 4 -3.89 -35.05 0.41
CA TRP A 4 -2.96 -34.32 1.28
C TRP A 4 -3.35 -34.35 2.77
N SER A 5 -4.65 -34.20 3.07
CA SER A 5 -5.16 -34.22 4.45
C SER A 5 -4.87 -35.53 5.20
N LYS A 6 -4.79 -36.66 4.49
CA LYS A 6 -4.59 -38.01 5.05
C LYS A 6 -3.12 -38.37 5.19
N LEU A 7 -2.18 -37.61 4.60
CA LEU A 7 -0.76 -37.92 4.67
C LEU A 7 -0.22 -37.75 6.10
N PRO A 8 0.62 -38.69 6.59
CA PRO A 8 1.33 -38.51 7.84
C PRO A 8 2.21 -37.27 7.85
N LYS A 9 2.41 -36.66 9.03
CA LYS A 9 3.21 -35.44 9.17
C LYS A 9 4.61 -35.57 8.56
N LYS A 10 5.31 -36.69 8.83
CA LYS A 10 6.65 -36.97 8.28
C LYS A 10 6.68 -36.88 6.76
N ILE A 11 5.67 -37.40 6.06
CA ILE A 11 5.60 -37.37 4.61
C ILE A 11 5.31 -35.94 4.12
N LYS A 12 4.43 -35.19 4.79
CA LYS A 12 4.18 -33.78 4.50
C LYS A 12 5.43 -32.95 4.64
N ASP A 13 6.21 -33.15 5.71
CA ASP A 13 7.45 -32.43 5.96
C ASP A 13 8.49 -32.72 4.86
N ILE A 14 8.64 -34.00 4.45
CA ILE A 14 9.51 -34.35 3.31
C ILE A 14 9.06 -33.66 2.01
N ILE A 15 7.77 -33.64 1.72
CA ILE A 15 7.26 -33.01 0.51
C ILE A 15 7.52 -31.49 0.53
N LEU A 16 7.33 -30.85 1.67
CA LEU A 16 7.50 -29.39 1.80
C LEU A 16 8.97 -29.00 1.87
N TYR A 17 9.77 -29.62 2.72
CA TYR A 17 11.11 -29.16 3.08
C TYR A 17 12.24 -30.02 2.55
N GLY A 18 11.91 -31.20 1.98
CA GLY A 18 12.90 -32.08 1.40
C GLY A 18 13.20 -33.32 2.24
N SER A 19 14.05 -34.17 1.69
CA SER A 19 14.46 -35.44 2.33
C SER A 19 15.86 -35.38 2.96
N ASP A 20 16.46 -34.19 3.06
CA ASP A 20 17.84 -33.96 3.45
C ASP A 20 18.78 -34.94 2.72
N ASP A 21 19.52 -35.81 3.45
CA ASP A 21 20.43 -36.79 2.88
C ASP A 21 19.74 -38.14 2.54
N GLU A 22 18.44 -38.29 2.85
CA GLU A 22 17.71 -39.54 2.58
C GLU A 22 17.35 -39.65 1.11
N GLU A 23 17.86 -40.68 0.43
CA GLU A 23 17.52 -40.95 -0.96
C GLU A 23 16.12 -41.56 -1.10
N ILE A 24 15.27 -40.90 -1.87
CA ILE A 24 13.93 -41.35 -2.22
C ILE A 24 13.97 -42.07 -3.58
N LYS A 25 13.30 -43.18 -3.71
CA LYS A 25 13.14 -43.89 -4.99
C LYS A 25 11.99 -43.25 -5.77
N PHE A 26 12.32 -42.60 -6.85
CA PHE A 26 11.36 -42.09 -7.80
C PHE A 26 11.11 -43.13 -8.88
N SER A 27 9.84 -43.40 -9.17
CA SER A 27 9.43 -44.32 -10.23
C SER A 27 8.56 -43.59 -11.23
N TYR A 28 8.97 -43.55 -12.46
CA TYR A 28 8.23 -42.92 -13.56
C TYR A 28 7.77 -44.02 -14.52
N ASP A 29 6.53 -43.93 -14.97
CA ASP A 29 5.92 -44.80 -15.94
C ASP A 29 5.38 -43.90 -17.06
N ASP A 30 6.02 -43.92 -18.24
CA ASP A 30 5.63 -43.14 -19.42
C ASP A 30 4.72 -43.93 -20.37
N GLY A 31 4.27 -45.13 -19.93
CA GLY A 31 3.44 -46.02 -20.74
C GLY A 31 4.23 -46.95 -21.67
N TYR A 32 5.54 -46.75 -21.86
CA TYR A 32 6.44 -47.59 -22.66
C TYR A 32 7.49 -48.26 -21.80
N GLU A 33 8.15 -47.51 -20.91
CA GLU A 33 9.19 -48.01 -20.02
C GLU A 33 9.03 -47.49 -18.57
N LYS A 34 9.46 -48.32 -17.62
CA LYS A 34 9.47 -47.95 -16.17
C LYS A 34 10.87 -47.58 -15.75
N TYR A 35 11.08 -46.32 -15.44
CA TYR A 35 12.35 -45.84 -14.92
C TYR A 35 12.27 -45.70 -13.40
N SER A 36 13.32 -46.12 -12.74
CA SER A 36 13.44 -45.81 -11.32
C SER A 36 14.85 -45.34 -10.97
N HIS A 37 14.96 -44.24 -10.27
CA HIS A 37 16.24 -43.75 -9.76
C HIS A 37 16.10 -43.32 -8.34
N LYS A 38 17.18 -43.37 -7.59
CA LYS A 38 17.26 -42.84 -6.24
C LYS A 38 17.90 -41.48 -6.24
N LYS A 39 17.29 -40.52 -5.60
CA LYS A 39 17.78 -39.14 -5.50
C LYS A 39 17.22 -38.52 -4.24
N THR A 40 17.97 -37.60 -3.63
CA THR A 40 17.45 -36.72 -2.60
C THR A 40 16.38 -35.79 -3.18
N PHE A 41 15.39 -35.47 -2.40
CA PHE A 41 14.31 -34.56 -2.80
C PHE A 41 14.51 -33.22 -2.13
N GLU A 42 14.62 -32.16 -2.93
CA GLU A 42 14.87 -30.79 -2.46
C GLU A 42 13.72 -30.24 -1.60
N GLY A 43 12.49 -30.68 -1.83
CA GLY A 43 11.30 -30.11 -1.21
C GLY A 43 10.71 -28.95 -2.01
N VAL A 44 9.40 -28.78 -1.90
CA VAL A 44 8.67 -27.75 -2.67
C VAL A 44 9.06 -26.35 -2.23
N VAL A 45 9.16 -26.12 -0.92
CA VAL A 45 9.48 -24.78 -0.36
C VAL A 45 10.89 -24.36 -0.78
N ASN A 46 11.90 -25.21 -0.54
CA ASN A 46 13.28 -24.92 -0.91
C ASN A 46 13.45 -24.71 -2.43
N ASN A 47 12.74 -25.49 -3.26
CA ASN A 47 12.74 -25.31 -4.71
C ASN A 47 12.16 -23.97 -5.13
N LEU A 48 11.03 -23.55 -4.52
CA LEU A 48 10.41 -22.27 -4.82
C LEU A 48 11.29 -21.11 -4.36
N GLU A 49 11.90 -21.19 -3.16
CA GLU A 49 12.83 -20.18 -2.67
C GLU A 49 14.03 -20.02 -3.59
N ARG A 50 14.68 -21.11 -3.97
CA ARG A 50 15.81 -21.08 -4.90
C ARG A 50 15.41 -20.46 -6.23
N ARG A 51 14.29 -20.89 -6.81
CA ARG A 51 13.78 -20.36 -8.09
C ARG A 51 13.43 -18.88 -8.00
N TYR A 52 12.90 -18.41 -6.86
CA TYR A 52 12.60 -17.00 -6.62
C TYR A 52 13.88 -16.14 -6.62
N LEU A 53 14.94 -16.65 -6.01
CA LEU A 53 16.25 -15.96 -5.94
C LEU A 53 17.02 -15.99 -7.26
N GLU A 54 16.98 -17.11 -7.97
CA GLU A 54 17.75 -17.33 -9.20
C GLU A 54 17.09 -16.78 -10.48
N THR A 55 15.78 -16.47 -10.45
CA THR A 55 15.08 -16.02 -11.65
C THR A 55 15.36 -14.57 -11.99
N ASP A 56 15.70 -14.29 -13.24
CA ASP A 56 15.82 -12.93 -13.78
C ASP A 56 14.49 -12.40 -14.35
N SER A 57 13.45 -13.23 -14.39
CA SER A 57 12.15 -12.87 -14.94
C SER A 57 11.22 -12.34 -13.84
N ASP A 58 10.82 -11.07 -13.96
CA ASP A 58 9.88 -10.43 -13.02
C ASP A 58 8.54 -11.15 -12.97
N TRP A 59 8.04 -11.62 -14.12
CA TRP A 59 6.79 -12.40 -14.19
C TRP A 59 6.86 -13.70 -13.39
N LYS A 60 7.97 -14.46 -13.49
CA LYS A 60 8.16 -15.71 -12.73
C LYS A 60 8.31 -15.42 -11.22
N ARG A 61 8.94 -14.31 -10.89
CA ARG A 61 9.07 -13.88 -9.48
C ARG A 61 7.71 -13.52 -8.90
N GLU A 62 6.88 -12.83 -9.67
CA GLU A 62 5.50 -12.49 -9.29
C GLU A 62 4.63 -13.74 -9.11
N GLU A 63 4.72 -14.71 -10.04
CA GLU A 63 4.03 -16.00 -9.93
C GLU A 63 4.41 -16.75 -8.63
N ILE A 64 5.70 -16.80 -8.29
CA ILE A 64 6.15 -17.47 -7.05
C ILE A 64 5.75 -16.69 -5.81
N SER A 65 5.73 -15.37 -5.86
CA SER A 65 5.36 -14.51 -4.73
C SER A 65 3.93 -14.73 -4.24
N GLN A 66 3.03 -15.27 -5.09
CA GLN A 66 1.66 -15.64 -4.70
C GLN A 66 1.62 -16.73 -3.62
N TYR A 67 2.68 -17.51 -3.47
CA TYR A 67 2.81 -18.55 -2.44
C TYR A 67 3.51 -18.05 -1.17
N GLN A 68 3.94 -16.80 -1.16
CA GLN A 68 4.54 -16.15 0.00
C GLN A 68 3.46 -15.39 0.79
N SER A 69 3.59 -15.36 2.09
CA SER A 69 2.77 -14.51 2.96
C SER A 69 3.67 -13.61 3.78
N ASP A 70 3.28 -12.34 3.89
CA ASP A 70 3.97 -11.41 4.76
C ASP A 70 3.73 -11.77 6.22
N THR A 71 4.78 -12.21 6.89
CA THR A 71 4.76 -12.47 8.33
C THR A 71 5.57 -11.40 9.06
N LYS A 72 5.10 -11.04 10.25
CA LYS A 72 5.87 -10.13 11.11
C LYS A 72 7.19 -10.77 11.49
N CYS A 73 8.29 -10.04 11.32
CA CYS A 73 9.61 -10.49 11.75
C CYS A 73 9.62 -10.79 13.25
N ASP A 74 10.09 -11.97 13.65
CA ASP A 74 10.13 -12.41 15.06
C ASP A 74 11.06 -11.54 15.92
N ILE A 75 12.09 -10.94 15.32
CA ILE A 75 13.05 -10.11 16.03
C ILE A 75 12.45 -8.71 16.28
N CYS A 76 12.04 -8.01 15.24
CA CYS A 76 11.52 -6.63 15.37
C CYS A 76 10.00 -6.58 15.55
N LYS A 77 9.29 -7.70 15.56
CA LYS A 77 7.81 -7.80 15.74
C LYS A 77 7.00 -6.89 14.81
N GLY A 78 7.56 -6.58 13.64
CA GLY A 78 6.96 -5.67 12.66
C GLY A 78 7.31 -4.20 12.83
N HIS A 79 8.06 -3.82 13.86
CA HIS A 79 8.43 -2.42 14.10
C HIS A 79 9.49 -1.87 13.13
N ARG A 80 10.22 -2.76 12.41
CA ARG A 80 11.29 -2.41 11.44
C ARG A 80 12.43 -1.59 12.04
N LEU A 81 12.53 -1.54 13.36
CA LEU A 81 13.52 -0.80 14.14
C LEU A 81 14.16 -1.72 15.16
N LYS A 82 15.38 -1.39 15.55
CA LYS A 82 16.08 -2.04 16.67
C LYS A 82 15.49 -1.60 18.01
N ASP A 83 15.62 -2.44 19.03
CA ASP A 83 15.09 -2.15 20.38
C ASP A 83 15.67 -0.85 20.98
N GLU A 84 16.95 -0.54 20.68
CA GLU A 84 17.57 0.70 21.14
C GLU A 84 16.87 1.96 20.56
N ALA A 85 16.41 1.89 19.31
CA ALA A 85 15.67 3.00 18.69
C ALA A 85 14.24 3.13 19.29
N LEU A 86 13.64 2.04 19.71
CA LEU A 86 12.34 2.03 20.38
C LEU A 86 12.38 2.52 21.83
N CYS A 87 13.59 2.65 22.42
CA CYS A 87 13.77 3.28 23.74
C CYS A 87 13.47 4.78 23.71
N VAL A 88 13.56 5.45 22.55
CA VAL A 88 13.21 6.86 22.40
C VAL A 88 11.71 7.02 22.41
N LYS A 89 11.18 7.68 23.44
CA LYS A 89 9.75 7.88 23.64
C LYS A 89 9.39 9.35 23.78
N ILE A 90 8.28 9.72 23.18
CA ILE A 90 7.65 11.04 23.32
C ILE A 90 6.23 10.81 23.88
N ASP A 91 5.90 11.45 24.98
CA ASP A 91 4.62 11.21 25.71
C ASP A 91 4.37 9.71 25.98
N GLY A 92 5.43 8.99 26.38
CA GLY A 92 5.37 7.55 26.70
C GLY A 92 5.28 6.59 25.50
N LYS A 93 5.21 7.08 24.26
CA LYS A 93 5.08 6.30 23.03
C LYS A 93 6.34 6.34 22.19
N HIS A 94 6.75 5.19 21.63
CA HIS A 94 7.78 5.13 20.61
C HIS A 94 7.19 5.35 19.21
N ILE A 95 8.05 5.57 18.23
CA ILE A 95 7.62 5.93 16.86
C ILE A 95 6.67 4.91 16.23
N SER A 96 6.91 3.60 16.41
CA SER A 96 6.05 2.56 15.82
C SER A 96 4.62 2.60 16.35
N GLU A 97 4.43 2.86 17.66
CA GLU A 97 3.08 2.99 18.24
C GLU A 97 2.32 4.19 17.68
N VAL A 98 3.04 5.23 17.28
CA VAL A 98 2.44 6.42 16.68
C VAL A 98 2.11 6.16 15.20
N THR A 99 3.00 5.49 14.46
CA THR A 99 2.77 5.18 13.04
C THR A 99 1.71 4.10 12.81
N GLU A 100 1.45 3.24 13.78
CA GLU A 100 0.36 2.25 13.75
C GLU A 100 -1.03 2.87 13.93
N LYS A 101 -1.11 4.11 14.40
CA LYS A 101 -2.38 4.83 14.52
C LYS A 101 -2.95 5.18 13.14
N SER A 102 -4.27 5.31 13.06
CA SER A 102 -4.89 5.94 11.90
C SER A 102 -4.40 7.38 11.74
N ILE A 103 -4.45 7.91 10.52
CA ILE A 103 -4.07 9.32 10.25
C ILE A 103 -4.89 10.27 11.12
N SER A 104 -6.18 9.98 11.35
CA SER A 104 -7.06 10.72 12.24
C SER A 104 -6.54 10.73 13.68
N ASP A 105 -6.27 9.53 14.24
CA ASP A 105 -5.79 9.37 15.61
C ASP A 105 -4.38 9.94 15.81
N ALA A 106 -3.53 9.77 14.79
CA ALA A 106 -2.17 10.34 14.80
C ALA A 106 -2.24 11.88 14.88
N LYS A 107 -3.09 12.50 14.07
CA LYS A 107 -3.31 13.96 14.10
C LYS A 107 -3.80 14.44 15.48
N GLU A 108 -4.78 13.75 16.04
CA GLU A 108 -5.27 14.08 17.38
C GLU A 108 -4.15 14.00 18.43
N TRP A 109 -3.34 12.94 18.34
CA TRP A 109 -2.20 12.77 19.24
C TRP A 109 -1.17 13.89 19.09
N PHE A 110 -0.78 14.28 17.85
CA PHE A 110 0.17 15.37 17.60
C PHE A 110 -0.39 16.73 18.06
N ASN A 111 -1.68 17.00 17.87
CA ASN A 111 -2.33 18.22 18.37
C ASN A 111 -2.30 18.31 19.90
N ASN A 112 -2.51 17.18 20.58
CA ASN A 112 -2.49 17.13 22.04
C ASN A 112 -1.06 17.13 22.61
N LEU A 113 -0.06 16.73 21.82
CA LEU A 113 1.33 16.68 22.24
C LEU A 113 1.86 18.07 22.63
N SER A 114 1.46 19.11 21.92
CA SER A 114 1.86 20.50 22.24
C SER A 114 1.47 20.94 23.65
N LYS A 115 0.39 20.38 24.21
CA LYS A 115 -0.08 20.68 25.58
C LYS A 115 0.69 19.93 26.67
N LYS A 116 1.42 18.87 26.29
CA LYS A 116 2.14 17.98 27.21
C LYS A 116 3.64 18.22 27.25
N LEU A 117 4.17 18.96 26.28
CA LEU A 117 5.59 19.29 26.21
C LEU A 117 5.91 20.49 27.10
N ASP A 118 7.08 20.46 27.73
CA ASP A 118 7.62 21.62 28.42
C ASP A 118 7.96 22.76 27.43
N GLN A 119 8.08 24.00 27.93
CA GLN A 119 8.32 25.18 27.07
C GLN A 119 9.58 25.07 26.20
N ARG A 120 10.63 24.44 26.70
CA ARG A 120 11.88 24.26 25.95
C ARG A 120 11.69 23.29 24.79
N LYS A 121 11.06 22.14 25.04
CA LYS A 121 10.76 21.13 24.01
C LYS A 121 9.76 21.67 23.00
N LEU A 122 8.76 22.42 23.46
CA LEU A 122 7.77 23.04 22.58
C LEU A 122 8.44 23.98 21.59
N LYS A 123 9.33 24.86 22.04
CA LYS A 123 10.07 25.78 21.16
C LYS A 123 10.95 25.07 20.14
N ILE A 124 11.56 23.94 20.51
CA ILE A 124 12.37 23.13 19.60
C ILE A 124 11.48 22.42 18.56
N SER A 125 10.33 21.93 18.97
CA SER A 125 9.45 21.10 18.12
C SER A 125 8.40 21.89 17.33
N GLU A 126 8.27 23.20 17.53
CA GLU A 126 7.21 24.02 16.94
C GLU A 126 7.13 23.88 15.41
N HIS A 127 8.23 24.06 14.71
CA HIS A 127 8.27 23.90 13.26
C HIS A 127 7.98 22.47 12.82
N ILE A 128 8.50 21.49 13.53
CA ILE A 128 8.30 20.07 13.24
C ILE A 128 6.84 19.69 13.41
N LEU A 129 6.22 20.09 14.52
CA LEU A 129 4.80 19.81 14.80
C LEU A 129 3.88 20.50 13.80
N LYS A 130 4.21 21.73 13.40
CA LYS A 130 3.47 22.45 12.36
C LYS A 130 3.50 21.68 11.04
N GLU A 131 4.67 21.31 10.58
CA GLU A 131 4.87 20.55 9.33
C GLU A 131 4.13 19.20 9.35
N ILE A 132 4.25 18.44 10.44
CA ILE A 132 3.55 17.15 10.59
C ILE A 132 2.02 17.37 10.56
N ASN A 133 1.51 18.35 11.29
CA ASN A 133 0.08 18.62 11.32
C ASN A 133 -0.46 19.08 9.96
N GLU A 134 0.29 19.87 9.21
CA GLU A 134 -0.07 20.26 7.84
C GLU A 134 -0.15 19.06 6.92
N ARG A 135 0.84 18.17 6.93
CA ARG A 135 0.85 16.95 6.11
C ARG A 135 -0.28 15.99 6.48
N LEU A 136 -0.53 15.79 7.77
CA LEU A 136 -1.67 14.97 8.22
C LEU A 136 -3.01 15.60 7.80
N ASN A 137 -3.13 16.94 7.84
CA ASN A 137 -4.31 17.64 7.33
C ASN A 137 -4.55 17.38 5.84
N PHE A 138 -3.49 17.39 5.02
CA PHE A 138 -3.64 17.10 3.59
C PHE A 138 -4.15 15.69 3.35
N LEU A 139 -3.62 14.70 4.09
CA LEU A 139 -4.10 13.31 3.99
C LEU A 139 -5.58 13.18 4.42
N LEU A 140 -6.00 13.89 5.46
CA LEU A 140 -7.41 13.92 5.89
C LEU A 140 -8.31 14.60 4.85
N ASN A 141 -7.82 15.67 4.21
CA ASN A 141 -8.59 16.41 3.21
C ASN A 141 -8.80 15.62 1.91
N VAL A 142 -8.01 14.58 1.65
CA VAL A 142 -8.21 13.67 0.52
C VAL A 142 -8.90 12.37 0.92
N GLY A 143 -9.50 12.29 2.13
CA GLY A 143 -10.28 11.14 2.57
C GLY A 143 -9.47 9.90 2.94
N LEU A 144 -8.25 10.07 3.46
CA LEU A 144 -7.35 8.98 3.86
C LEU A 144 -7.24 8.86 5.40
N ASP A 145 -8.26 9.26 6.13
CA ASP A 145 -8.31 9.29 7.59
C ASP A 145 -8.14 7.93 8.26
N TYR A 146 -8.59 6.86 7.60
CA TYR A 146 -8.55 5.48 8.08
C TYR A 146 -7.20 4.78 7.88
N LEU A 147 -6.33 5.28 7.00
CA LEU A 147 -5.02 4.67 6.76
C LEU A 147 -4.08 4.86 7.96
N THR A 148 -3.14 3.93 8.11
CA THR A 148 -2.04 4.04 9.06
C THR A 148 -0.77 4.49 8.38
N LEU A 149 0.09 5.24 9.07
CA LEU A 149 1.39 5.67 8.52
C LEU A 149 2.37 4.49 8.33
N SER A 150 2.14 3.38 9.03
CA SER A 150 2.94 2.15 8.92
C SER A 150 2.55 1.29 7.74
N ARG A 151 1.44 1.60 7.02
CA ARG A 151 0.94 0.79 5.93
C ARG A 151 1.92 0.75 4.76
N GLU A 152 2.13 -0.43 4.22
CA GLU A 152 3.05 -0.64 3.10
C GLU A 152 2.45 -0.10 1.79
N SER A 153 3.28 0.55 0.99
CA SER A 153 2.86 1.14 -0.29
C SER A 153 2.31 0.11 -1.27
N GLY A 154 2.84 -1.12 -1.25
CA GLY A 154 2.37 -2.23 -2.09
C GLY A 154 0.97 -2.74 -1.75
N THR A 155 0.44 -2.40 -0.57
CA THR A 155 -0.92 -2.78 -0.14
C THR A 155 -1.97 -1.72 -0.42
N LEU A 156 -1.56 -0.57 -0.95
CA LEU A 156 -2.46 0.54 -1.28
C LEU A 156 -3.23 0.23 -2.57
N SER A 157 -4.51 0.57 -2.60
CA SER A 157 -5.26 0.61 -3.86
C SER A 157 -4.74 1.74 -4.78
N GLY A 158 -5.01 1.64 -6.08
CA GLY A 158 -4.63 2.68 -7.05
C GLY A 158 -5.13 4.07 -6.64
N GLY A 159 -6.39 4.17 -6.22
CA GLY A 159 -6.99 5.43 -5.74
C GLY A 159 -6.34 5.95 -4.45
N GLU A 160 -5.99 5.10 -3.49
CA GLU A 160 -5.27 5.50 -2.28
C GLU A 160 -3.88 6.06 -2.60
N ALA A 161 -3.12 5.37 -3.46
CA ALA A 161 -1.79 5.81 -3.88
C ALA A 161 -1.85 7.16 -4.62
N GLN A 162 -2.86 7.35 -5.49
CA GLN A 162 -3.07 8.59 -6.21
C GLN A 162 -3.41 9.75 -5.25
N ARG A 163 -4.28 9.53 -4.27
CA ARG A 163 -4.63 10.55 -3.26
C ARG A 163 -3.47 10.89 -2.34
N ILE A 164 -2.60 9.94 -1.98
CA ILE A 164 -1.36 10.23 -1.24
C ILE A 164 -0.44 11.15 -2.06
N ARG A 165 -0.28 10.87 -3.36
CA ARG A 165 0.49 11.76 -4.26
C ARG A 165 -0.11 13.15 -4.32
N LEU A 166 -1.43 13.24 -4.49
CA LEU A 166 -2.16 14.51 -4.50
C LEU A 166 -1.94 15.30 -3.20
N ALA A 167 -2.09 14.67 -2.05
CA ALA A 167 -1.85 15.30 -0.76
C ALA A 167 -0.41 15.81 -0.60
N SER A 168 0.58 15.04 -1.07
CA SER A 168 1.98 15.45 -1.08
C SER A 168 2.23 16.66 -1.97
N GLN A 169 1.57 16.73 -3.14
CA GLN A 169 1.69 17.84 -4.09
C GLN A 169 1.06 19.12 -3.57
N ILE A 170 -0.12 19.04 -2.94
CA ILE A 170 -0.76 20.20 -2.28
C ILE A 170 0.16 20.74 -1.18
N GLY A 171 0.80 19.85 -0.42
CA GLY A 171 1.73 20.22 0.64
C GLY A 171 3.03 20.85 0.16
N SER A 172 3.43 20.63 -1.09
CA SER A 172 4.65 21.23 -1.66
C SER A 172 4.53 22.70 -1.98
N GLY A 173 3.30 23.22 -2.10
CA GLY A 173 3.04 24.63 -2.47
C GLY A 173 3.51 25.01 -3.86
N LEU A 174 3.73 24.03 -4.76
CA LEU A 174 4.15 24.28 -6.14
C LEU A 174 3.05 25.05 -6.91
N THR A 175 3.46 25.99 -7.73
CA THR A 175 2.59 26.80 -8.58
C THR A 175 2.99 26.66 -10.06
N GLY A 176 2.02 26.83 -10.98
CA GLY A 176 2.27 26.74 -12.43
C GLY A 176 2.48 25.31 -12.94
N VAL A 177 2.02 24.32 -12.21
CA VAL A 177 2.13 22.88 -12.55
C VAL A 177 0.84 22.39 -13.19
N LEU A 178 0.96 21.48 -14.15
CA LEU A 178 -0.16 20.73 -14.72
C LEU A 178 -0.33 19.41 -13.96
N TYR A 179 -1.48 19.22 -13.37
CA TYR A 179 -1.91 17.95 -12.74
C TYR A 179 -2.92 17.25 -13.63
N VAL A 180 -2.65 15.98 -13.93
CA VAL A 180 -3.58 15.10 -14.64
C VAL A 180 -3.94 13.94 -13.71
N LEU A 181 -5.22 13.80 -13.43
CA LEU A 181 -5.77 12.81 -12.49
C LEU A 181 -6.80 11.95 -13.22
N ASP A 182 -6.68 10.65 -13.05
CA ASP A 182 -7.58 9.67 -13.65
C ASP A 182 -8.41 9.02 -12.55
N GLU A 183 -9.72 9.24 -12.59
CA GLU A 183 -10.72 8.75 -11.63
C GLU A 183 -10.29 8.88 -10.14
N PRO A 184 -9.89 10.07 -9.66
CA PRO A 184 -9.41 10.22 -8.28
C PRO A 184 -10.50 9.97 -7.22
N SER A 185 -11.78 10.01 -7.58
CA SER A 185 -12.93 9.71 -6.71
C SER A 185 -13.16 8.21 -6.51
N ILE A 186 -12.48 7.33 -7.28
CA ILE A 186 -12.73 5.89 -7.22
C ILE A 186 -12.57 5.33 -5.81
N GLY A 187 -13.60 4.60 -5.36
CA GLY A 187 -13.62 3.99 -4.02
C GLY A 187 -13.85 4.97 -2.86
N LEU A 188 -14.19 6.24 -3.13
CA LEU A 188 -14.60 7.19 -2.10
C LEU A 188 -16.08 7.05 -1.74
N HIS A 189 -16.38 7.28 -0.47
CA HIS A 189 -17.73 7.52 -0.05
C HIS A 189 -18.13 8.97 -0.43
N GLN A 190 -19.41 9.21 -0.74
CA GLN A 190 -19.92 10.52 -1.17
C GLN A 190 -19.48 11.70 -0.28
N LYS A 191 -19.41 11.50 1.05
CA LYS A 191 -18.90 12.52 1.99
C LYS A 191 -17.44 12.91 1.78
N ASP A 192 -16.62 11.96 1.32
CA ASP A 192 -15.20 12.20 1.11
C ASP A 192 -14.92 12.78 -0.27
N ASN A 193 -15.85 12.62 -1.22
CA ASN A 193 -15.80 13.25 -2.53
C ASN A 193 -15.77 14.78 -2.42
N VAL A 194 -16.59 15.36 -1.55
CA VAL A 194 -16.56 16.81 -1.27
C VAL A 194 -15.20 17.28 -0.80
N LYS A 195 -14.52 16.50 0.05
CA LYS A 195 -13.16 16.82 0.51
C LYS A 195 -12.15 16.80 -0.64
N LEU A 196 -12.26 15.79 -1.52
CA LEU A 196 -11.42 15.69 -2.70
C LEU A 196 -11.62 16.88 -3.65
N ILE A 197 -12.86 17.23 -3.97
CA ILE A 197 -13.21 18.38 -4.81
C ILE A 197 -12.61 19.68 -4.23
N ASN A 198 -12.75 19.89 -2.93
CA ASN A 198 -12.17 21.06 -2.27
C ASN A 198 -10.63 21.05 -2.33
N ALA A 199 -10.00 19.91 -2.24
CA ALA A 199 -8.54 19.78 -2.39
C ALA A 199 -8.09 20.12 -3.81
N LEU A 200 -8.83 19.66 -4.83
CA LEU A 200 -8.57 19.97 -6.24
C LEU A 200 -8.75 21.48 -6.54
N LYS A 201 -9.83 22.07 -6.02
CA LYS A 201 -10.05 23.52 -6.13
C LYS A 201 -8.92 24.31 -5.49
N ARG A 202 -8.43 23.88 -4.32
CA ARG A 202 -7.29 24.52 -3.68
C ARG A 202 -6.01 24.42 -4.51
N LEU A 203 -5.74 23.30 -5.18
CA LEU A 203 -4.63 23.18 -6.11
C LEU A 203 -4.74 24.18 -7.26
N ARG A 204 -5.92 24.30 -7.87
CA ARG A 204 -6.21 25.28 -8.91
C ARG A 204 -5.97 26.71 -8.41
N ASP A 205 -6.49 27.05 -7.24
CA ASP A 205 -6.41 28.40 -6.65
C ASP A 205 -4.97 28.79 -6.30
N LEU A 206 -4.07 27.83 -6.15
CA LEU A 206 -2.62 28.06 -6.03
C LEU A 206 -1.96 28.42 -7.38
N GLY A 207 -2.72 28.55 -8.48
CA GLY A 207 -2.21 28.90 -9.81
C GLY A 207 -1.77 27.70 -10.64
N ASN A 208 -2.30 26.52 -10.36
CA ASN A 208 -2.04 25.30 -11.12
C ASN A 208 -3.17 25.02 -12.12
N THR A 209 -2.85 24.22 -13.15
CA THR A 209 -3.84 23.64 -14.03
C THR A 209 -4.15 22.22 -13.59
N VAL A 210 -5.42 21.90 -13.40
CA VAL A 210 -5.87 20.58 -12.95
C VAL A 210 -6.80 19.99 -14.00
N ILE A 211 -6.42 18.87 -14.61
CA ILE A 211 -7.25 18.10 -15.53
C ILE A 211 -7.65 16.82 -14.79
N VAL A 212 -8.95 16.53 -14.76
CA VAL A 212 -9.52 15.37 -14.10
C VAL A 212 -10.34 14.59 -15.10
N VAL A 213 -10.05 13.30 -15.24
CA VAL A 213 -10.92 12.37 -15.97
C VAL A 213 -11.87 11.76 -14.93
N GLU A 214 -13.16 12.05 -15.05
CA GLU A 214 -14.17 11.63 -14.08
C GLU A 214 -15.51 11.34 -14.72
N HIS A 215 -16.30 10.52 -14.06
CA HIS A 215 -17.67 10.20 -14.40
C HIS A 215 -18.67 10.52 -13.25
N ASP A 216 -18.15 10.97 -12.11
CA ASP A 216 -18.94 11.38 -10.97
C ASP A 216 -19.61 12.75 -11.22
N THR A 217 -20.93 12.80 -11.09
CA THR A 217 -21.74 13.98 -11.38
C THR A 217 -21.32 15.19 -10.51
N GLU A 218 -21.05 14.97 -9.21
CA GLU A 218 -20.69 16.05 -8.29
C GLU A 218 -19.34 16.68 -8.67
N THR A 219 -18.38 15.87 -9.11
CA THR A 219 -17.08 16.35 -9.58
C THR A 219 -17.24 17.14 -10.88
N ILE A 220 -18.04 16.64 -11.82
CA ILE A 220 -18.32 17.30 -13.11
C ILE A 220 -19.00 18.66 -12.90
N GLU A 221 -20.03 18.73 -12.06
CA GLU A 221 -20.74 19.98 -11.74
C GLU A 221 -19.84 21.06 -11.08
N ASN A 222 -18.76 20.64 -10.44
CA ASN A 222 -17.80 21.52 -9.76
C ASN A 222 -16.61 21.94 -10.65
N ALA A 223 -16.56 21.49 -11.91
CA ALA A 223 -15.50 21.84 -12.85
C ALA A 223 -15.71 23.23 -13.42
N ASP A 224 -14.62 23.94 -13.74
CA ASP A 224 -14.67 25.25 -14.42
C ASP A 224 -14.96 25.06 -15.91
N HIS A 225 -14.47 23.98 -16.52
CA HIS A 225 -14.67 23.61 -17.91
C HIS A 225 -14.84 22.10 -18.05
N ILE A 226 -15.73 21.69 -18.95
CA ILE A 226 -16.01 20.28 -19.24
C ILE A 226 -15.66 19.99 -20.69
N PHE A 227 -14.86 18.94 -20.92
CA PHE A 227 -14.54 18.40 -22.23
C PHE A 227 -15.15 17.02 -22.37
N CYS A 228 -16.15 16.89 -23.24
CA CYS A 228 -16.77 15.60 -23.55
C CYS A 228 -15.98 14.90 -24.66
N LEU A 229 -15.46 13.69 -24.39
CA LEU A 229 -14.66 12.89 -25.33
C LEU A 229 -15.48 11.75 -25.96
N LEU A 230 -16.77 11.94 -26.18
CA LEU A 230 -17.62 10.92 -26.78
C LEU A 230 -17.41 10.88 -28.30
N TYR A 231 -16.97 9.72 -28.80
CA TYR A 231 -16.64 9.50 -30.22
C TYR A 231 -17.77 8.96 -31.09
N THR A 232 -18.99 8.79 -30.57
CA THR A 232 -20.11 8.27 -31.36
C THR A 232 -21.09 9.36 -31.70
N SER A 233 -21.54 9.40 -32.98
CA SER A 233 -22.52 10.34 -33.52
C SER A 233 -23.88 10.30 -32.79
N ASP A 234 -24.17 9.21 -32.09
CA ASP A 234 -25.43 9.02 -31.36
C ASP A 234 -25.41 9.58 -29.93
N ALA A 235 -24.24 9.94 -29.40
CA ALA A 235 -24.10 10.49 -28.06
C ALA A 235 -24.29 12.03 -27.98
N ALA A 236 -24.36 12.71 -29.11
CA ALA A 236 -24.61 14.15 -29.18
C ALA A 236 -26.03 14.54 -28.72
N ASP A 237 -26.97 13.61 -28.78
CA ASP A 237 -28.37 13.85 -28.37
C ASP A 237 -28.60 13.70 -26.85
N ASP A 238 -27.68 13.03 -26.13
CA ASP A 238 -27.77 12.85 -24.67
C ASP A 238 -26.97 13.88 -23.85
N CYS A 239 -26.12 14.65 -24.48
CA CYS A 239 -25.44 15.78 -23.83
C CYS A 239 -26.38 17.00 -23.73
N ARG A 240 -27.28 17.00 -22.76
CA ARG A 240 -27.87 18.23 -22.24
C ARG A 240 -26.84 18.91 -21.32
N CYS A 241 -26.02 19.76 -21.89
CA CYS A 241 -25.25 20.76 -21.14
C CYS A 241 -26.18 21.88 -20.69
#